data_d56d1a51bee48299fc2d3d58dbbc2518
#
_entry.id   d56d1a51bee48299fc2d3d58dbbc2518
#
_cell.length_a   1.000
_cell.length_b   1.000
_cell.length_c   1.000
_cell.angle_alpha   90.00
_cell.angle_beta   90.00
_cell.angle_gamma   90.00
#
_symmetry.space_group_name_H-M   'P 1'
#
loop_
_entity.id
_entity.type
_entity.pdbx_description
1 polymer ?
#
loop_
_entity_poly.entity_id
_entity_poly.type
_entity_poly.pdbx_seq_one_letter_code
_entity_poly.pdbx_strand_id
1 'polypeptide(L)'
;SGSGKTTLLRQILGLIQPAAGSVRLFGEDLGTADAVAQSALLRRLGMLFQAGALFSALPAFENIAFPLRELKRLDEDWIRRLVNLKLAMVELEVEHGNLMPAELSGGMVKRVALARALALEPELLLLDEPTAGLDPDRSRSFVRLLGQLQGELGLTVIMVTHDPETLAGLATHIAVLAEQHIVQFGLAADVMA
;
A
#
# COMPACT_ATOMS: atom_id res chain seq x y z
N SER A 1 -6.61 1.09 -19.17
CA SER A 1 -7.39 0.43 -18.12
C SER A 1 -7.90 -0.92 -18.67
N GLY A 2 -8.07 -1.93 -17.82
CA GLY A 2 -8.56 -3.25 -18.28
C GLY A 2 -7.48 -4.34 -18.51
N SER A 3 -6.20 -4.03 -18.38
CA SER A 3 -5.10 -5.00 -18.57
C SER A 3 -4.96 -6.04 -17.44
N GLY A 4 -5.76 -5.95 -16.37
CA GLY A 4 -5.72 -6.93 -15.26
C GLY A 4 -4.86 -6.54 -14.04
N LYS A 5 -4.26 -5.34 -14.01
CA LYS A 5 -3.38 -4.91 -12.91
C LYS A 5 -4.03 -4.97 -11.51
N THR A 6 -5.20 -4.35 -11.37
CA THR A 6 -5.95 -4.39 -10.09
C THR A 6 -6.43 -5.81 -9.76
N THR A 7 -6.73 -6.64 -10.77
CA THR A 7 -7.07 -8.05 -10.58
C THR A 7 -5.89 -8.81 -9.98
N LEU A 8 -4.69 -8.59 -10.48
CA LEU A 8 -3.46 -9.18 -9.93
C LEU A 8 -3.26 -8.80 -8.46
N LEU A 9 -3.40 -7.51 -8.10
CA LEU A 9 -3.30 -7.08 -6.71
C LEU A 9 -4.37 -7.75 -5.82
N ARG A 10 -5.60 -7.88 -6.31
CA ARG A 10 -6.66 -8.57 -5.57
C ARG A 10 -6.39 -10.06 -5.36
N GLN A 11 -5.71 -10.72 -6.30
CA GLN A 11 -5.26 -12.10 -6.13
C GLN A 11 -4.15 -12.21 -5.08
N ILE A 12 -3.18 -11.31 -5.09
CA ILE A 12 -2.12 -11.24 -4.06
C ILE A 12 -2.72 -11.02 -2.67
N LEU A 13 -3.77 -10.20 -2.56
CA LEU A 13 -4.49 -9.94 -1.31
C LEU A 13 -5.44 -11.09 -0.90
N GLY A 14 -5.55 -12.16 -1.69
CA GLY A 14 -6.49 -13.24 -1.42
C GLY A 14 -7.97 -12.88 -1.55
N LEU A 15 -8.28 -11.70 -2.12
CA LEU A 15 -9.66 -11.22 -2.30
C LEU A 15 -10.39 -11.95 -3.44
N ILE A 16 -9.64 -12.49 -4.39
CA ILE A 16 -10.13 -13.34 -5.47
C ILE A 16 -9.13 -14.47 -5.70
N GLN A 17 -9.61 -15.65 -6.02
CA GLN A 17 -8.76 -16.76 -6.38
C GLN A 17 -8.38 -16.71 -7.87
N PRO A 18 -7.15 -17.12 -8.26
CA PRO A 18 -6.79 -17.26 -9.65
C PRO A 18 -7.61 -18.38 -10.31
N ALA A 19 -8.00 -18.20 -11.58
CA ALA A 19 -8.71 -19.23 -12.35
C ALA A 19 -7.84 -20.46 -12.62
N ALA A 20 -6.51 -20.26 -12.66
CA ALA A 20 -5.52 -21.34 -12.79
C ALA A 20 -4.19 -20.87 -12.18
N GLY A 21 -3.33 -21.81 -11.78
CA GLY A 21 -2.07 -21.50 -11.11
C GLY A 21 -2.25 -21.25 -9.61
N SER A 22 -1.24 -20.62 -8.98
CA SER A 22 -1.24 -20.34 -7.55
C SER A 22 -0.57 -19.01 -7.24
N VAL A 23 -0.90 -18.45 -6.08
CA VAL A 23 -0.25 -17.26 -5.52
C VAL A 23 0.57 -17.68 -4.31
N ARG A 24 1.88 -17.42 -4.36
CA ARG A 24 2.79 -17.68 -3.24
C ARG A 24 3.24 -16.39 -2.62
N LEU A 25 3.04 -16.27 -1.29
CA LEU A 25 3.50 -15.16 -0.49
C LEU A 25 4.54 -15.66 0.51
N PHE A 26 5.73 -15.06 0.49
CA PHE A 26 6.83 -15.41 1.39
C PHE A 26 7.17 -16.91 1.36
N GLY A 27 7.00 -17.56 0.18
CA GLY A 27 7.26 -18.99 -0.04
C GLY A 27 6.07 -19.92 0.23
N GLU A 28 5.00 -19.43 0.85
CA GLU A 28 3.80 -20.21 1.17
C GLU A 28 2.68 -19.98 0.13
N ASP A 29 1.95 -21.05 -0.20
CA ASP A 29 0.84 -20.99 -1.16
C ASP A 29 -0.43 -20.50 -0.45
N LEU A 30 -0.93 -19.34 -0.89
CA LEU A 30 -2.11 -18.69 -0.30
C LEU A 30 -3.39 -19.52 -0.50
N GLY A 31 -3.48 -20.28 -1.60
CA GLY A 31 -4.68 -21.07 -1.93
C GLY A 31 -4.81 -22.35 -1.13
N THR A 32 -3.70 -22.90 -0.60
CA THR A 32 -3.67 -24.13 0.19
C THR A 32 -3.49 -23.89 1.69
N ALA A 33 -3.17 -22.64 2.09
CA ALA A 33 -3.05 -22.25 3.49
C ALA A 33 -4.42 -22.31 4.20
N ASP A 34 -4.43 -22.80 5.43
CA ASP A 34 -5.61 -22.70 6.27
C ASP A 34 -5.90 -21.25 6.66
N ALA A 35 -7.08 -21.00 7.24
CA ALA A 35 -7.52 -19.64 7.57
C ALA A 35 -6.57 -18.91 8.55
N VAL A 36 -5.90 -19.64 9.44
CA VAL A 36 -4.96 -19.06 10.41
C VAL A 36 -3.67 -18.66 9.71
N ALA A 37 -3.09 -19.57 8.91
CA ALA A 37 -1.90 -19.32 8.11
C ALA A 37 -2.15 -18.19 7.09
N GLN A 38 -3.28 -18.23 6.38
CA GLN A 38 -3.67 -17.18 5.45
C GLN A 38 -3.76 -15.82 6.14
N SER A 39 -4.42 -15.73 7.29
CA SER A 39 -4.49 -14.49 8.08
C SER A 39 -3.11 -14.00 8.52
N ALA A 40 -2.21 -14.91 8.91
CA ALA A 40 -0.85 -14.55 9.29
C ALA A 40 -0.05 -14.01 8.10
N LEU A 41 -0.17 -14.62 6.91
CA LEU A 41 0.47 -14.13 5.69
C LEU A 41 -0.04 -12.73 5.30
N LEU A 42 -1.37 -12.55 5.30
CA LEU A 42 -1.98 -11.28 4.89
C LEU A 42 -1.67 -10.11 5.86
N ARG A 43 -1.40 -10.37 7.13
CA ARG A 43 -0.95 -9.34 8.09
C ARG A 43 0.45 -8.78 7.77
N ARG A 44 1.27 -9.53 7.02
CA ARG A 44 2.59 -9.07 6.55
C ARG A 44 2.49 -8.18 5.30
N LEU A 45 1.27 -7.95 4.79
CA LEU A 45 0.98 -7.09 3.66
C LEU A 45 0.41 -5.75 4.12
N GLY A 46 0.88 -4.66 3.53
CA GLY A 46 0.22 -3.37 3.57
C GLY A 46 -0.43 -3.07 2.21
N MET A 47 -1.59 -2.42 2.19
CA MET A 47 -2.26 -2.05 0.94
C MET A 47 -2.69 -0.59 0.93
N LEU A 48 -2.29 0.13 -0.12
CA LEU A 48 -2.79 1.46 -0.46
C LEU A 48 -3.61 1.36 -1.74
N PHE A 49 -4.91 1.57 -1.62
CA PHE A 49 -5.84 1.60 -2.74
C PHE A 49 -5.85 2.95 -3.45
N GLN A 50 -6.20 2.98 -4.72
CA GLN A 50 -6.20 4.16 -5.59
C GLN A 50 -6.90 5.38 -4.97
N ALA A 51 -8.08 5.22 -4.37
CA ALA A 51 -8.82 6.29 -3.69
C ALA A 51 -8.47 6.46 -2.19
N GLY A 52 -7.41 5.78 -1.70
CA GLY A 52 -7.09 5.71 -0.27
C GLY A 52 -7.98 4.75 0.51
N ALA A 53 -9.24 4.58 0.13
CA ALA A 53 -10.24 3.72 0.76
C ALA A 53 -10.32 3.92 2.29
N LEU A 54 -10.28 5.18 2.76
CA LEU A 54 -10.49 5.50 4.16
C LEU A 54 -11.95 5.26 4.55
N PHE A 55 -12.16 4.83 5.79
CA PHE A 55 -13.49 4.77 6.39
C PHE A 55 -13.99 6.20 6.57
N SER A 56 -14.99 6.61 5.77
CA SER A 56 -15.48 7.99 5.73
C SER A 56 -16.12 8.47 7.04
N ALA A 57 -16.59 7.54 7.86
CA ALA A 57 -17.21 7.80 9.17
C ALA A 57 -16.20 7.84 10.32
N LEU A 58 -14.92 7.64 10.06
CA LEU A 58 -13.86 7.61 11.06
C LEU A 58 -12.82 8.70 10.79
N PRO A 59 -12.34 9.43 11.80
CA PRO A 59 -11.24 10.37 11.64
C PRO A 59 -9.94 9.65 11.22
N ALA A 60 -8.94 10.43 10.78
CA ALA A 60 -7.67 9.90 10.30
C ALA A 60 -6.97 8.99 11.34
N PHE A 61 -6.98 9.41 12.61
CA PHE A 61 -6.45 8.60 13.72
C PHE A 61 -7.09 7.21 13.76
N GLU A 62 -8.42 7.15 13.73
CA GLU A 62 -9.17 5.90 13.81
C GLU A 62 -8.96 5.01 12.59
N ASN A 63 -8.80 5.61 11.41
CA ASN A 63 -8.42 4.88 10.20
C ASN A 63 -7.08 4.15 10.36
N ILE A 64 -6.09 4.80 10.99
CA ILE A 64 -4.76 4.21 11.22
C ILE A 64 -4.80 3.22 12.40
N ALA A 65 -5.56 3.53 13.45
CA ALA A 65 -5.70 2.68 14.64
C ALA A 65 -6.46 1.38 14.37
N PHE A 66 -7.36 1.36 13.38
CA PHE A 66 -8.24 0.23 13.09
C PHE A 66 -7.50 -1.11 12.98
N PRO A 67 -6.47 -1.28 12.12
CA PRO A 67 -5.76 -2.54 12.03
C PRO A 67 -5.02 -2.93 13.33
N LEU A 68 -4.56 -1.95 14.11
CA LEU A 68 -3.90 -2.20 15.40
C LEU A 68 -4.88 -2.75 16.43
N ARG A 69 -6.11 -2.21 16.49
CA ARG A 69 -7.16 -2.71 17.40
C ARG A 69 -7.62 -4.11 17.04
N GLU A 70 -7.71 -4.43 15.74
CA GLU A 70 -8.07 -5.77 15.26
C GLU A 70 -7.09 -6.87 15.71
N LEU A 71 -5.85 -6.51 16.02
CA LEU A 71 -4.89 -7.45 16.62
C LEU A 71 -5.33 -7.92 18.02
N LYS A 72 -6.09 -7.10 18.78
CA LYS A 72 -6.54 -7.38 20.15
C LYS A 72 -5.39 -7.73 21.12
N ARG A 73 -4.22 -7.14 20.92
CA ARG A 73 -2.99 -7.41 21.66
C ARG A 73 -2.36 -6.16 22.27
N LEU A 74 -2.84 -4.97 21.88
CA LEU A 74 -2.30 -3.68 22.30
C LEU A 74 -3.35 -2.95 23.14
N ASP A 75 -2.92 -2.25 24.18
CA ASP A 75 -3.74 -1.28 24.88
C ASP A 75 -3.84 0.06 24.11
N GLU A 76 -4.78 0.91 24.51
CA GLU A 76 -5.06 2.18 23.81
C GLU A 76 -3.89 3.17 23.89
N ASP A 77 -3.05 3.11 24.93
CA ASP A 77 -1.89 4.00 25.05
C ASP A 77 -0.81 3.60 24.04
N TRP A 78 -0.57 2.30 23.84
CA TRP A 78 0.33 1.83 22.78
C TRP A 78 -0.22 2.14 21.40
N ILE A 79 -1.52 1.94 21.15
CA ILE A 79 -2.16 2.28 19.88
C ILE A 79 -1.98 3.76 19.58
N ARG A 80 -2.21 4.65 20.54
CA ARG A 80 -2.03 6.09 20.39
C ARG A 80 -0.60 6.45 20.00
N ARG A 81 0.39 5.88 20.67
CA ARG A 81 1.81 6.12 20.36
C ARG A 81 2.17 5.64 18.96
N LEU A 82 1.71 4.46 18.57
CA LEU A 82 1.96 3.91 17.24
C LEU A 82 1.29 4.75 16.15
N VAL A 83 0.04 5.17 16.34
CA VAL A 83 -0.65 6.03 15.37
C VAL A 83 0.07 7.36 15.20
N ASN A 84 0.49 8.01 16.29
CA ASN A 84 1.25 9.26 16.23
C ASN A 84 2.59 9.06 15.49
N LEU A 85 3.27 7.95 15.74
CA LEU A 85 4.48 7.59 14.98
C LEU A 85 4.17 7.42 13.49
N LYS A 86 3.11 6.70 13.13
CA LYS A 86 2.75 6.48 11.72
C LYS A 86 2.32 7.79 11.03
N LEU A 87 1.64 8.71 11.73
CA LEU A 87 1.37 10.06 11.21
C LEU A 87 2.67 10.82 10.91
N ALA A 88 3.60 10.84 11.86
CA ALA A 88 4.90 11.48 11.67
C ALA A 88 5.69 10.87 10.50
N MET A 89 5.70 9.54 10.37
CA MET A 89 6.37 8.83 9.26
C MET A 89 5.85 9.25 7.89
N VAL A 90 4.58 9.64 7.79
CA VAL A 90 3.99 10.11 6.53
C VAL A 90 3.94 11.64 6.45
N GLU A 91 4.72 12.35 7.25
CA GLU A 91 4.83 13.82 7.29
C GLU A 91 3.48 14.50 7.55
N LEU A 92 2.70 13.96 8.48
CA LEU A 92 1.48 14.57 9.00
C LEU A 92 1.65 14.92 10.47
N GLU A 93 1.13 16.10 10.87
CA GLU A 93 1.07 16.51 12.27
C GLU A 93 0.04 15.67 13.03
N VAL A 94 0.23 15.51 14.34
CA VAL A 94 -0.65 14.70 15.21
C VAL A 94 -2.09 15.24 15.19
N GLU A 95 -2.26 16.55 15.06
CA GLU A 95 -3.55 17.25 15.00
C GLU A 95 -4.38 16.82 13.77
N HIS A 96 -3.72 16.47 12.66
CA HIS A 96 -4.40 15.95 11.48
C HIS A 96 -5.10 14.61 11.75
N GLY A 97 -4.71 13.91 12.80
CA GLY A 97 -5.38 12.69 13.25
C GLY A 97 -6.86 12.89 13.60
N ASN A 98 -7.25 14.11 14.01
CA ASN A 98 -8.62 14.43 14.39
C ASN A 98 -9.53 14.74 13.20
N LEU A 99 -8.96 14.96 11.99
CA LEU A 99 -9.71 15.35 10.82
C LEU A 99 -10.46 14.15 10.23
N MET A 100 -11.69 14.42 9.79
CA MET A 100 -12.45 13.45 9.00
C MET A 100 -11.89 13.37 7.56
N PRO A 101 -12.05 12.24 6.86
CA PRO A 101 -11.58 12.11 5.48
C PRO A 101 -12.06 13.22 4.53
N ALA A 102 -13.25 13.77 4.75
CA ALA A 102 -13.80 14.88 3.96
C ALA A 102 -13.10 16.23 4.20
N GLU A 103 -12.37 16.37 5.32
CA GLU A 103 -11.63 17.58 5.68
C GLU A 103 -10.17 17.53 5.23
N LEU A 104 -9.70 16.33 4.79
CA LEU A 104 -8.34 16.12 4.33
C LEU A 104 -8.19 16.57 2.87
N SER A 105 -7.05 17.16 2.52
CA SER A 105 -6.67 17.32 1.12
C SER A 105 -6.40 15.97 0.46
N GLY A 106 -6.46 15.88 -0.88
CA GLY A 106 -6.19 14.63 -1.59
C GLY A 106 -4.83 14.01 -1.25
N GLY A 107 -3.79 14.84 -1.07
CA GLY A 107 -2.46 14.39 -0.62
C GLY A 107 -2.48 13.85 0.80
N MET A 108 -3.20 14.50 1.73
CA MET A 108 -3.35 14.02 3.11
C MET A 108 -4.12 12.70 3.16
N VAL A 109 -5.17 12.51 2.35
CA VAL A 109 -5.89 11.23 2.24
C VAL A 109 -4.93 10.10 1.86
N LYS A 110 -4.05 10.32 0.87
CA LYS A 110 -3.04 9.33 0.46
C LYS A 110 -2.03 9.03 1.58
N ARG A 111 -1.59 10.06 2.32
CA ARG A 111 -0.67 9.92 3.45
C ARG A 111 -1.30 9.14 4.62
N VAL A 112 -2.54 9.45 4.99
CA VAL A 112 -3.29 8.68 6.01
C VAL A 112 -3.50 7.23 5.57
N ALA A 113 -3.84 7.00 4.30
CA ALA A 113 -3.99 5.64 3.76
C ALA A 113 -2.66 4.87 3.76
N LEU A 114 -1.54 5.54 3.50
CA LEU A 114 -0.20 4.97 3.61
C LEU A 114 0.15 4.66 5.07
N ALA A 115 -0.11 5.57 6.01
CA ALA A 115 0.09 5.34 7.44
C ALA A 115 -0.69 4.12 7.95
N ARG A 116 -1.95 3.97 7.50
CA ARG A 116 -2.78 2.79 7.79
C ARG A 116 -2.18 1.51 7.20
N ALA A 117 -1.70 1.56 5.95
CA ALA A 117 -1.06 0.42 5.31
C ALA A 117 0.22 -0.03 6.04
N LEU A 118 0.93 0.92 6.67
CA LEU A 118 2.16 0.69 7.44
C LEU A 118 1.88 0.35 8.93
N ALA A 119 0.63 0.39 9.39
CA ALA A 119 0.30 0.26 10.82
C ALA A 119 0.77 -1.07 11.43
N LEU A 120 0.68 -2.17 10.67
CA LEU A 120 1.10 -3.51 11.10
C LEU A 120 2.56 -3.86 10.75
N GLU A 121 3.37 -2.88 10.33
CA GLU A 121 4.78 -3.06 9.94
C GLU A 121 4.93 -4.16 8.87
N PRO A 122 4.30 -3.99 7.71
CA PRO A 122 4.32 -4.99 6.66
C PRO A 122 5.72 -5.21 6.09
N GLU A 123 5.98 -6.41 5.57
CA GLU A 123 7.19 -6.72 4.80
C GLU A 123 7.00 -6.42 3.31
N LEU A 124 5.75 -6.49 2.83
CA LEU A 124 5.37 -6.20 1.45
C LEU A 124 4.27 -5.14 1.41
N LEU A 125 4.55 -4.03 0.74
CA LEU A 125 3.61 -2.93 0.51
C LEU A 125 3.08 -2.97 -0.93
N LEU A 126 1.77 -3.08 -1.06
CA LEU A 126 1.07 -3.06 -2.34
C LEU A 126 0.47 -1.66 -2.57
N LEU A 127 0.72 -1.07 -3.73
CA LEU A 127 0.27 0.28 -4.09
C LEU A 127 -0.51 0.22 -5.41
N ASP A 128 -1.77 0.61 -5.37
CA ASP A 128 -2.62 0.72 -6.57
C ASP A 128 -2.78 2.19 -6.95
N GLU A 129 -2.12 2.62 -8.03
CA GLU A 129 -2.13 3.99 -8.55
C GLU A 129 -1.91 5.05 -7.44
N PRO A 130 -0.78 5.00 -6.71
CA PRO A 130 -0.61 5.78 -5.48
C PRO A 130 -0.63 7.29 -5.71
N THR A 131 -0.22 7.78 -6.87
CA THR A 131 -0.16 9.19 -7.24
C THR A 131 -1.38 9.69 -8.01
N ALA A 132 -2.31 8.78 -8.38
CA ALA A 132 -3.49 9.16 -9.14
C ALA A 132 -4.32 10.24 -8.42
N GLY A 133 -4.68 11.30 -9.17
CA GLY A 133 -5.47 12.42 -8.64
C GLY A 133 -4.66 13.47 -7.85
N LEU A 134 -3.35 13.34 -7.75
CA LEU A 134 -2.47 14.37 -7.20
C LEU A 134 -1.97 15.30 -8.33
N ASP A 135 -1.74 16.56 -7.98
CA ASP A 135 -0.98 17.46 -8.86
C ASP A 135 0.50 17.02 -8.92
N PRO A 136 1.26 17.49 -9.94
CA PRO A 136 2.64 17.04 -10.15
C PRO A 136 3.57 17.25 -8.95
N ASP A 137 3.43 18.35 -8.20
CA ASP A 137 4.28 18.65 -7.05
C ASP A 137 3.99 17.71 -5.88
N ARG A 138 2.72 17.47 -5.59
CA ARG A 138 2.29 16.52 -4.56
C ARG A 138 2.64 15.08 -4.95
N SER A 139 2.53 14.74 -6.24
CA SER A 139 2.95 13.43 -6.75
C SER A 139 4.44 13.20 -6.49
N ARG A 140 5.32 14.15 -6.87
CA ARG A 140 6.76 14.07 -6.60
C ARG A 140 7.10 13.98 -5.11
N SER A 141 6.40 14.78 -4.28
CA SER A 141 6.56 14.71 -2.82
C SER A 141 6.19 13.34 -2.26
N PHE A 142 5.08 12.76 -2.74
CA PHE A 142 4.60 11.44 -2.29
C PHE A 142 5.54 10.31 -2.76
N VAL A 143 6.06 10.37 -3.99
CA VAL A 143 7.06 9.42 -4.52
C VAL A 143 8.34 9.46 -3.68
N ARG A 144 8.82 10.65 -3.32
CA ARG A 144 10.00 10.82 -2.45
C ARG A 144 9.78 10.19 -1.08
N LEU A 145 8.64 10.46 -0.46
CA LEU A 145 8.25 9.86 0.82
C LEU A 145 8.24 8.32 0.74
N LEU A 146 7.65 7.75 -0.31
CA LEU A 146 7.64 6.30 -0.51
C LEU A 146 9.05 5.73 -0.63
N GLY A 147 9.95 6.38 -1.37
CA GLY A 147 11.34 5.97 -1.52
C GLY A 147 12.11 6.01 -0.20
N GLN A 148 11.92 7.05 0.61
CA GLN A 148 12.50 7.15 1.95
C GLN A 148 12.02 6.02 2.86
N LEU A 149 10.71 5.82 2.96
CA LEU A 149 10.12 4.76 3.78
C LEU A 149 10.55 3.37 3.32
N GLN A 150 10.62 3.14 2.02
CA GLN A 150 11.11 1.87 1.46
C GLN A 150 12.55 1.59 1.89
N GLY A 151 13.44 2.59 1.81
CA GLY A 151 14.84 2.45 2.23
C GLY A 151 15.01 2.29 3.74
N GLU A 152 14.30 3.10 4.55
CA GLU A 152 14.42 3.09 6.02
C GLU A 152 13.83 1.84 6.65
N LEU A 153 12.72 1.33 6.11
CA LEU A 153 12.01 0.17 6.66
C LEU A 153 12.40 -1.15 5.99
N GLY A 154 13.22 -1.13 4.93
CA GLY A 154 13.58 -2.33 4.17
C GLY A 154 12.39 -2.98 3.47
N LEU A 155 11.38 -2.19 3.05
CA LEU A 155 10.14 -2.69 2.47
C LEU A 155 10.36 -3.26 1.07
N THR A 156 9.73 -4.39 0.78
CA THR A 156 9.45 -4.78 -0.59
C THR A 156 8.19 -4.05 -1.06
N VAL A 157 8.25 -3.40 -2.22
CA VAL A 157 7.12 -2.64 -2.76
C VAL A 157 6.72 -3.22 -4.12
N ILE A 158 5.44 -3.53 -4.28
CA ILE A 158 4.82 -3.79 -5.58
C ILE A 158 3.85 -2.65 -5.87
N MET A 159 4.10 -1.93 -6.95
CA MET A 159 3.29 -0.79 -7.35
C MET A 159 2.68 -1.01 -8.73
N VAL A 160 1.39 -0.75 -8.82
CA VAL A 160 0.68 -0.66 -10.09
C VAL A 160 0.48 0.81 -10.42
N THR A 161 0.99 1.24 -11.56
CA THR A 161 0.78 2.60 -12.06
C THR A 161 0.86 2.63 -13.58
N HIS A 162 0.32 3.67 -14.18
CA HIS A 162 0.50 4.02 -15.59
C HIS A 162 1.34 5.31 -15.77
N ASP A 163 1.87 5.85 -14.67
CA ASP A 163 2.67 7.08 -14.66
C ASP A 163 4.17 6.76 -14.74
N PRO A 164 4.85 7.08 -15.88
CA PRO A 164 6.27 6.81 -16.04
C PRO A 164 7.18 7.57 -15.07
N GLU A 165 6.80 8.78 -14.63
CA GLU A 165 7.59 9.56 -13.67
C GLU A 165 7.64 8.88 -12.31
N THR A 166 6.52 8.34 -11.86
CA THR A 166 6.44 7.55 -10.62
C THR A 166 7.30 6.28 -10.71
N LEU A 167 7.28 5.58 -11.86
CA LEU A 167 8.13 4.40 -12.09
C LEU A 167 9.62 4.76 -12.04
N ALA A 168 10.02 5.80 -12.75
CA ALA A 168 11.43 6.24 -12.80
C ALA A 168 11.98 6.61 -11.42
N GLY A 169 11.13 7.12 -10.53
CA GLY A 169 11.52 7.56 -9.18
C GLY A 169 11.67 6.44 -8.15
N LEU A 170 11.06 5.26 -8.38
CA LEU A 170 10.95 4.21 -7.34
C LEU A 170 11.29 2.80 -7.82
N ALA A 171 11.03 2.48 -9.10
CA ALA A 171 11.10 1.11 -9.55
C ALA A 171 12.55 0.63 -9.76
N THR A 172 12.91 -0.51 -9.17
CA THR A 172 14.12 -1.25 -9.52
C THR A 172 13.88 -2.21 -10.69
N HIS A 173 12.69 -2.80 -10.75
CA HIS A 173 12.24 -3.69 -11.81
C HIS A 173 10.84 -3.28 -12.30
N ILE A 174 10.58 -3.51 -13.57
CA ILE A 174 9.28 -3.22 -14.18
C ILE A 174 8.76 -4.49 -14.87
N ALA A 175 7.46 -4.76 -14.64
CA ALA A 175 6.69 -5.73 -15.39
C ALA A 175 5.64 -5.00 -16.23
N VAL A 176 5.71 -5.14 -17.54
CA VAL A 176 4.71 -4.57 -18.45
C VAL A 176 3.58 -5.58 -18.66
N LEU A 177 2.38 -5.20 -18.22
CA LEU A 177 1.17 -6.02 -18.35
C LEU A 177 0.33 -5.51 -19.54
N ALA A 178 0.21 -6.29 -20.57
CA ALA A 178 -0.64 -6.04 -21.73
C ALA A 178 -1.42 -7.31 -22.09
N GLU A 179 -2.66 -7.13 -22.56
CA GLU A 179 -3.53 -8.26 -22.99
C GLU A 179 -3.62 -9.38 -21.94
N GLN A 180 -3.63 -9.01 -20.65
CA GLN A 180 -3.70 -9.91 -19.50
C GLN A 180 -2.44 -10.82 -19.31
N HIS A 181 -1.32 -10.50 -19.98
CA HIS A 181 -0.06 -11.21 -19.86
C HIS A 181 1.07 -10.25 -19.50
N ILE A 182 2.10 -10.74 -18.83
CA ILE A 182 3.36 -10.02 -18.68
C ILE A 182 4.12 -10.16 -20.00
N VAL A 183 4.17 -9.08 -20.77
CA VAL A 183 4.85 -9.04 -22.09
C VAL A 183 6.32 -8.68 -21.98
N GLN A 184 6.73 -8.03 -20.88
CA GLN A 184 8.12 -7.67 -20.63
C GLN A 184 8.36 -7.63 -19.11
N PHE A 185 9.53 -8.06 -18.65
CA PHE A 185 9.98 -7.96 -17.26
C PHE A 185 11.50 -7.78 -17.23
N GLY A 186 11.99 -6.84 -16.45
CA GLY A 186 13.43 -6.57 -16.33
C GLY A 186 13.75 -5.40 -15.40
N LEU A 187 15.03 -5.02 -15.39
CA LEU A 187 15.47 -3.81 -14.69
C LEU A 187 14.76 -2.59 -15.27
N ALA A 188 14.42 -1.64 -14.41
CA ALA A 188 13.71 -0.43 -14.83
C ALA A 188 14.45 0.33 -15.92
N ALA A 189 15.79 0.42 -15.85
CA ALA A 189 16.63 1.06 -16.85
C ALA A 189 16.52 0.41 -18.23
N ASP A 190 16.36 -0.92 -18.29
CA ASP A 190 16.30 -1.67 -19.55
C ASP A 190 14.89 -1.62 -20.18
N VAL A 191 13.86 -1.60 -19.32
CA VAL A 191 12.46 -1.62 -19.78
C VAL A 191 11.98 -0.22 -20.21
N MET A 192 12.59 0.84 -19.65
CA MET A 192 12.25 2.25 -19.96
C MET A 192 13.10 2.85 -21.08
N ALA A 193 14.12 2.16 -21.56
CA ALA A 193 14.98 2.60 -22.68
C ALA A 193 14.26 2.43 -24.03
#